data_4a8ce58eff9efd5954aa1833034f4aae
#
_entry.id   4a8ce58eff9efd5954aa1833034f4aae
#
_cell.length_a   1.000
_cell.length_b   1.000
_cell.length_c   1.000
_cell.angle_alpha   90.00
_cell.angle_beta   90.00
_cell.angle_gamma   90.00
#
_symmetry.space_group_name_H-M   'P 1'
#
loop_
_entity.id
_entity.type
_entity.pdbx_description
1 polymer ?
#
loop_
_entity_poly.entity_id
_entity_poly.type
_entity_poly.pdbx_seq_one_letter_code
_entity_poly.pdbx_strand_id
1 'polypeptide(L)'
;MGKRFLHNRAAVITVAVVLLITLMGLLAPVLAPHDPYATDILNKFAPYSLEYPLGTDHLGRCVLSRLIYGIRPTLGLALLTMLGTIALGAALGIMAGYFRGVVEEVIMRVVDVMLSFPSQIMVFAVVGLLGINVQNVIIANVFIKWAWYARMIRTGVMQYRERNFIQFSRCVGMPERFILFRHLLPSITSDLAVLASLDVGWAIINISTLSFLGLGVQAPTPEWGAMLNEAKEVLTSNPTQMIAPGIAIVALVCCFNLMGDALRDVLDPKEVNK
;
A
#
# COMPACT_ATOMS: atom_id res chain seq x y z
N MET A 1 -9.71 22.95 -4.88
CA MET A 1 -9.38 21.52 -4.93
C MET A 1 -10.65 20.63 -4.96
N GLY A 2 -11.52 20.65 -3.97
CA GLY A 2 -12.69 19.75 -3.92
C GLY A 2 -13.65 19.80 -5.14
N LYS A 3 -13.91 20.97 -5.69
CA LYS A 3 -14.78 21.09 -6.89
C LYS A 3 -14.17 20.44 -8.15
N ARG A 4 -12.83 20.46 -8.31
CA ARG A 4 -12.13 19.82 -9.43
C ARG A 4 -12.12 18.31 -9.29
N PHE A 5 -11.91 17.81 -8.08
CA PHE A 5 -11.97 16.38 -7.79
C PHE A 5 -13.34 15.81 -8.16
N LEU A 6 -14.43 16.50 -7.80
CA LEU A 6 -15.81 16.10 -8.14
C LEU A 6 -16.13 16.19 -9.63
N HIS A 7 -15.39 17.00 -10.41
CA HIS A 7 -15.54 17.08 -11.87
C HIS A 7 -14.79 15.98 -12.61
N ASN A 8 -13.76 15.38 -12.01
CA ASN A 8 -13.05 14.24 -12.58
C ASN A 8 -13.81 12.94 -12.29
N ARG A 9 -14.58 12.46 -13.28
CA ARG A 9 -15.42 11.25 -13.15
C ARG A 9 -14.60 10.03 -12.76
N ALA A 10 -13.37 9.88 -13.29
CA ALA A 10 -12.49 8.76 -12.96
C ALA A 10 -12.08 8.81 -11.48
N ALA A 11 -11.73 9.99 -10.96
CA ALA A 11 -11.39 10.17 -9.54
C ALA A 11 -12.55 9.79 -8.63
N VAL A 12 -13.76 10.26 -8.95
CA VAL A 12 -14.97 9.97 -8.14
C VAL A 12 -15.30 8.48 -8.17
N ILE A 13 -15.27 7.85 -9.34
CA ILE A 13 -15.60 6.43 -9.50
C ILE A 13 -14.56 5.57 -8.74
N THR A 14 -13.26 5.83 -8.91
CA THR A 14 -12.22 5.01 -8.27
C THR A 14 -12.23 5.14 -6.75
N VAL A 15 -12.42 6.36 -6.23
CA VAL A 15 -12.58 6.56 -4.77
C VAL A 15 -13.84 5.88 -4.26
N ALA A 16 -14.97 5.98 -4.98
CA ALA A 16 -16.21 5.31 -4.59
C ALA A 16 -16.02 3.78 -4.54
N VAL A 17 -15.31 3.19 -5.52
CA VAL A 17 -15.01 1.74 -5.54
C VAL A 17 -14.09 1.35 -4.39
N VAL A 18 -13.03 2.10 -4.12
CA VAL A 18 -12.13 1.83 -2.97
C VAL A 18 -12.88 1.93 -1.65
N LEU A 19 -13.74 2.95 -1.49
CA LEU A 19 -14.59 3.10 -0.31
C LEU A 19 -15.57 1.95 -0.17
N LEU A 20 -16.20 1.52 -1.27
CA LEU A 20 -17.12 0.38 -1.28
C LEU A 20 -16.40 -0.91 -0.85
N ILE A 21 -15.22 -1.21 -1.42
CA ILE A 21 -14.43 -2.38 -1.04
C ILE A 21 -14.05 -2.30 0.44
N THR A 22 -13.59 -1.12 0.90
CA THR A 22 -13.23 -0.93 2.31
C THR A 22 -14.42 -1.15 3.23
N LEU A 23 -15.58 -0.61 2.86
CA LEU A 23 -16.82 -0.80 3.61
C LEU A 23 -17.26 -2.26 3.63
N MET A 24 -17.17 -2.97 2.49
CA MET A 24 -17.41 -4.43 2.45
C MET A 24 -16.48 -5.18 3.42
N GLY A 25 -15.21 -4.83 3.47
CA GLY A 25 -14.28 -5.41 4.44
C GLY A 25 -14.67 -5.10 5.89
N LEU A 26 -15.05 -3.86 6.20
CA LEU A 26 -15.50 -3.48 7.56
C LEU A 26 -16.81 -4.17 7.95
N LEU A 27 -17.72 -4.36 7.03
CA LEU A 27 -19.01 -5.04 7.24
C LEU A 27 -18.91 -6.55 6.97
N ALA A 28 -17.74 -7.13 6.85
CA ALA A 28 -17.53 -8.55 6.57
C ALA A 28 -18.35 -9.49 7.48
N PRO A 29 -18.49 -9.26 8.81
CA PRO A 29 -19.28 -10.13 9.68
C PRO A 29 -20.78 -10.16 9.34
N VAL A 30 -21.27 -9.14 8.62
CA VAL A 30 -22.69 -9.03 8.22
C VAL A 30 -22.89 -9.48 6.78
N LEU A 31 -21.90 -9.24 5.92
CA LEU A 31 -21.99 -9.51 4.48
C LEU A 31 -21.56 -10.92 4.09
N ALA A 32 -20.69 -11.55 4.88
CA ALA A 32 -20.23 -12.89 4.58
C ALA A 32 -21.35 -13.93 4.85
N PRO A 33 -21.67 -14.79 3.87
CA PRO A 33 -22.74 -15.78 4.05
C PRO A 33 -22.38 -16.85 5.09
N HIS A 34 -21.09 -17.14 5.28
CA HIS A 34 -20.59 -18.18 6.19
C HIS A 34 -19.40 -17.68 7.01
N ASP A 35 -19.09 -18.37 8.11
CA ASP A 35 -17.84 -18.16 8.85
C ASP A 35 -16.63 -18.51 7.92
N PRO A 36 -15.68 -17.57 7.71
CA PRO A 36 -14.53 -17.79 6.83
C PRO A 36 -13.55 -18.86 7.35
N TYR A 37 -13.68 -19.27 8.61
CA TYR A 37 -12.83 -20.26 9.28
C TYR A 37 -13.49 -21.65 9.41
N ALA A 38 -14.81 -21.72 9.27
CA ALA A 38 -15.55 -22.98 9.41
C ALA A 38 -15.17 -23.97 8.30
N THR A 39 -14.57 -25.08 8.69
CA THR A 39 -14.17 -26.16 7.77
C THR A 39 -15.27 -27.21 7.64
N ASP A 40 -15.56 -27.62 6.41
CA ASP A 40 -16.49 -28.68 6.10
C ASP A 40 -15.92 -29.59 5.01
N ILE A 41 -15.21 -30.63 5.43
CA ILE A 41 -14.51 -31.54 4.53
C ILE A 41 -15.46 -32.30 3.58
N LEU A 42 -16.73 -32.48 3.97
CA LEU A 42 -17.73 -33.13 3.11
C LEU A 42 -18.08 -32.25 1.89
N ASN A 43 -18.02 -30.93 2.07
CA ASN A 43 -18.27 -29.94 1.03
C ASN A 43 -16.97 -29.40 0.40
N LYS A 44 -15.87 -30.16 0.43
CA LYS A 44 -14.60 -29.81 -0.20
C LYS A 44 -14.78 -29.67 -1.73
N PHE A 45 -14.33 -28.52 -2.28
CA PHE A 45 -14.47 -28.16 -3.69
C PHE A 45 -15.92 -28.20 -4.21
N ALA A 46 -16.89 -27.88 -3.36
CA ALA A 46 -18.27 -27.75 -3.81
C ALA A 46 -18.36 -26.69 -4.94
N PRO A 47 -19.14 -26.98 -6.00
CA PRO A 47 -19.31 -26.07 -7.12
C PRO A 47 -20.06 -24.80 -6.71
N TYR A 48 -20.12 -23.85 -7.64
CA TYR A 48 -20.92 -22.62 -7.47
C TYR A 48 -22.39 -22.95 -7.24
N SER A 49 -22.95 -22.41 -6.19
CA SER A 49 -24.34 -22.59 -5.80
C SER A 49 -24.89 -21.34 -5.12
N LEU A 50 -26.19 -21.29 -4.85
CA LEU A 50 -26.78 -20.19 -4.07
C LEU A 50 -26.25 -20.15 -2.64
N GLU A 51 -25.92 -21.31 -2.08
CA GLU A 51 -25.33 -21.45 -0.73
C GLU A 51 -23.84 -21.04 -0.74
N TYR A 52 -23.09 -21.47 -1.76
CA TYR A 52 -21.67 -21.13 -1.96
C TYR A 52 -21.46 -20.44 -3.30
N PRO A 53 -21.67 -19.09 -3.39
CA PRO A 53 -21.66 -18.38 -4.69
C PRO A 53 -20.34 -18.47 -5.45
N LEU A 54 -19.20 -18.60 -4.75
CA LEU A 54 -17.87 -18.84 -5.33
C LEU A 54 -17.33 -20.23 -5.02
N GLY A 55 -18.22 -21.15 -4.62
CA GLY A 55 -17.83 -22.49 -4.21
C GLY A 55 -17.08 -22.52 -2.87
N THR A 56 -16.46 -23.68 -2.61
CA THR A 56 -15.66 -23.92 -1.41
C THR A 56 -14.23 -24.27 -1.73
N ASP A 57 -13.33 -24.07 -0.79
CA ASP A 57 -11.91 -24.39 -0.94
C ASP A 57 -11.57 -25.86 -0.60
N HIS A 58 -10.28 -26.17 -0.55
CA HIS A 58 -9.76 -27.50 -0.24
C HIS A 58 -10.11 -28.02 1.18
N LEU A 59 -10.58 -27.15 2.08
CA LEU A 59 -11.07 -27.50 3.42
C LEU A 59 -12.60 -27.35 3.56
N GLY A 60 -13.31 -27.08 2.44
CA GLY A 60 -14.75 -26.85 2.42
C GLY A 60 -15.19 -25.49 2.94
N ARG A 61 -14.25 -24.53 3.12
CA ARG A 61 -14.56 -23.16 3.56
C ARG A 61 -15.14 -22.34 2.41
N CYS A 62 -16.12 -21.48 2.68
CA CYS A 62 -16.74 -20.62 1.68
C CYS A 62 -15.75 -19.59 1.10
N VAL A 63 -15.46 -19.69 -0.20
CA VAL A 63 -14.49 -18.79 -0.88
C VAL A 63 -14.96 -17.34 -0.85
N LEU A 64 -16.26 -17.06 -1.05
CA LEU A 64 -16.80 -15.70 -0.99
C LEU A 64 -16.64 -15.07 0.40
N SER A 65 -16.96 -15.79 1.46
CA SER A 65 -16.76 -15.32 2.84
C SER A 65 -15.30 -14.99 3.11
N ARG A 66 -14.39 -15.85 2.70
CA ARG A 66 -12.94 -15.64 2.83
C ARG A 66 -12.45 -14.44 2.02
N LEU A 67 -12.98 -14.22 0.81
CA LEU A 67 -12.66 -13.03 0.01
C LEU A 67 -13.08 -11.74 0.70
N ILE A 68 -14.30 -11.67 1.23
CA ILE A 68 -14.81 -10.49 1.93
C ILE A 68 -14.00 -10.21 3.21
N TYR A 69 -13.74 -11.23 4.02
CA TYR A 69 -12.90 -11.08 5.21
C TYR A 69 -11.45 -10.75 4.87
N GLY A 70 -10.94 -11.26 3.76
CA GLY A 70 -9.58 -11.02 3.27
C GLY A 70 -9.27 -9.57 2.92
N ILE A 71 -10.30 -8.75 2.66
CA ILE A 71 -10.13 -7.31 2.44
C ILE A 71 -9.40 -6.65 3.61
N ARG A 72 -9.78 -6.98 4.85
CA ARG A 72 -9.23 -6.37 6.07
C ARG A 72 -7.71 -6.56 6.20
N PRO A 73 -7.17 -7.79 6.22
CA PRO A 73 -5.73 -7.98 6.32
C PRO A 73 -5.00 -7.49 5.07
N THR A 74 -5.49 -7.75 3.84
CA THR A 74 -4.83 -7.33 2.61
C THR A 74 -4.68 -5.80 2.55
N LEU A 75 -5.77 -5.06 2.74
CA LEU A 75 -5.75 -3.59 2.69
C LEU A 75 -5.09 -2.99 3.94
N GLY A 76 -5.40 -3.53 5.11
CA GLY A 76 -4.86 -3.03 6.38
C GLY A 76 -3.34 -3.11 6.47
N LEU A 77 -2.75 -4.24 6.06
CA LEU A 77 -1.31 -4.43 6.04
C LEU A 77 -0.62 -3.53 5.01
N ALA A 78 -1.22 -3.37 3.82
CA ALA A 78 -0.71 -2.47 2.80
C ALA A 78 -0.69 -1.01 3.27
N LEU A 79 -1.78 -0.55 3.88
CA LEU A 79 -1.87 0.81 4.44
C LEU A 79 -0.89 1.05 5.59
N LEU A 80 -0.76 0.09 6.52
CA LEU A 80 0.21 0.19 7.62
C LEU A 80 1.65 0.25 7.11
N THR A 81 1.98 -0.60 6.15
CA THR A 81 3.31 -0.61 5.50
C THR A 81 3.58 0.72 4.81
N MET A 82 2.62 1.23 4.05
CA MET A 82 2.75 2.53 3.36
C MET A 82 2.93 3.67 4.35
N LEU A 83 2.09 3.74 5.41
CA LEU A 83 2.20 4.79 6.43
C LEU A 83 3.56 4.79 7.12
N GLY A 84 4.06 3.61 7.52
CA GLY A 84 5.39 3.47 8.11
C GLY A 84 6.50 3.90 7.15
N THR A 85 6.41 3.50 5.89
CA THR A 85 7.38 3.84 4.84
C THR A 85 7.44 5.34 4.58
N ILE A 86 6.26 5.98 4.42
CA ILE A 86 6.18 7.43 4.20
C ILE A 86 6.66 8.20 5.43
N ALA A 87 6.25 7.79 6.62
CA ALA A 87 6.64 8.47 7.85
C ALA A 87 8.17 8.48 8.01
N LEU A 88 8.82 7.33 7.86
CA LEU A 88 10.28 7.21 7.96
C LEU A 88 10.98 7.93 6.79
N GLY A 89 10.53 7.70 5.56
CA GLY A 89 11.09 8.32 4.37
C GLY A 89 10.94 9.84 4.37
N ALA A 90 9.77 10.36 4.80
CA ALA A 90 9.54 11.79 4.91
C ALA A 90 10.41 12.43 5.98
N ALA A 91 10.51 11.82 7.16
CA ALA A 91 11.35 12.35 8.23
C ALA A 91 12.81 12.49 7.76
N LEU A 92 13.39 11.42 7.20
CA LEU A 92 14.78 11.42 6.75
C LEU A 92 15.00 12.23 5.47
N GLY A 93 14.05 12.21 4.53
CA GLY A 93 14.13 13.00 3.29
C GLY A 93 14.02 14.50 3.54
N ILE A 94 13.13 14.93 4.46
CA ILE A 94 13.03 16.34 4.87
C ILE A 94 14.31 16.78 5.58
N MET A 95 14.83 15.97 6.50
CA MET A 95 16.10 16.27 7.18
C MET A 95 17.23 16.44 6.20
N ALA A 96 17.41 15.51 5.27
CA ALA A 96 18.46 15.57 4.27
C ALA A 96 18.32 16.79 3.34
N GLY A 97 17.13 17.04 2.80
CA GLY A 97 16.89 18.14 1.85
C GLY A 97 16.95 19.53 2.49
N TYR A 98 16.57 19.64 3.76
CA TYR A 98 16.52 20.91 4.46
C TYR A 98 17.86 21.31 5.06
N PHE A 99 18.51 20.45 5.86
CA PHE A 99 19.74 20.80 6.56
C PHE A 99 20.98 20.80 5.65
N ARG A 100 20.99 19.94 4.63
CA ARG A 100 22.14 19.78 3.70
C ARG A 100 23.45 19.39 4.40
N GLY A 101 24.55 19.47 3.66
CA GLY A 101 25.90 19.20 4.18
C GLY A 101 26.06 17.78 4.72
N VAL A 102 26.66 17.63 5.89
CA VAL A 102 26.99 16.32 6.47
C VAL A 102 25.70 15.49 6.73
N VAL A 103 24.61 16.13 7.17
CA VAL A 103 23.35 15.43 7.43
C VAL A 103 22.81 14.80 6.14
N GLU A 104 22.79 15.57 5.06
CA GLU A 104 22.39 15.10 3.74
C GLU A 104 23.31 13.96 3.26
N GLU A 105 24.62 14.16 3.37
CA GLU A 105 25.59 13.19 2.88
C GLU A 105 25.45 11.86 3.59
N VAL A 106 25.37 11.83 4.93
CA VAL A 106 25.21 10.59 5.70
C VAL A 106 23.89 9.88 5.34
N ILE A 107 22.77 10.60 5.34
CA ILE A 107 21.48 9.99 5.02
C ILE A 107 21.48 9.45 3.59
N MET A 108 22.00 10.20 2.62
CA MET A 108 22.02 9.76 1.22
C MET A 108 22.98 8.61 0.97
N ARG A 109 24.11 8.50 1.68
CA ARG A 109 24.97 7.32 1.62
C ARG A 109 24.24 6.05 2.07
N VAL A 110 23.49 6.14 3.19
CA VAL A 110 22.66 5.00 3.63
C VAL A 110 21.60 4.67 2.58
N VAL A 111 20.93 5.69 2.04
CA VAL A 111 19.94 5.51 0.95
C VAL A 111 20.56 4.85 -0.27
N ASP A 112 21.77 5.28 -0.69
CA ASP A 112 22.48 4.70 -1.83
C ASP A 112 22.81 3.22 -1.62
N VAL A 113 23.26 2.87 -0.43
CA VAL A 113 23.49 1.46 -0.05
C VAL A 113 22.21 0.66 -0.10
N MET A 114 21.12 1.17 0.48
CA MET A 114 19.83 0.48 0.50
C MET A 114 19.28 0.25 -0.91
N LEU A 115 19.44 1.24 -1.80
CA LEU A 115 18.93 1.16 -3.18
C LEU A 115 19.88 0.42 -4.15
N SER A 116 21.09 0.07 -3.73
CA SER A 116 22.02 -0.74 -4.54
C SER A 116 21.63 -2.22 -4.62
N PHE A 117 20.81 -2.69 -3.67
CA PHE A 117 20.33 -4.06 -3.64
C PHE A 117 18.92 -4.18 -4.23
N PRO A 118 18.59 -5.29 -4.92
CA PRO A 118 17.22 -5.56 -5.32
C PRO A 118 16.30 -5.65 -4.10
N SER A 119 15.30 -4.77 -4.04
CA SER A 119 14.43 -4.63 -2.87
C SER A 119 13.78 -5.95 -2.44
N GLN A 120 13.34 -6.76 -3.41
CA GLN A 120 12.67 -8.03 -3.14
C GLN A 120 13.60 -9.04 -2.43
N ILE A 121 14.87 -9.11 -2.85
CA ILE A 121 15.86 -9.99 -2.20
C ILE A 121 16.10 -9.55 -0.76
N MET A 122 16.20 -8.24 -0.53
CA MET A 122 16.37 -7.71 0.83
C MET A 122 15.14 -8.02 1.72
N VAL A 123 13.91 -7.89 1.20
CA VAL A 123 12.70 -8.25 1.96
C VAL A 123 12.76 -9.72 2.37
N PHE A 124 13.08 -10.63 1.45
CA PHE A 124 13.21 -12.06 1.76
C PHE A 124 14.29 -12.34 2.80
N ALA A 125 15.44 -11.68 2.68
CA ALA A 125 16.53 -11.83 3.65
C ALA A 125 16.11 -11.35 5.05
N VAL A 126 15.48 -10.19 5.15
CA VAL A 126 15.01 -9.64 6.44
C VAL A 126 13.93 -10.52 7.06
N VAL A 127 12.93 -10.95 6.29
CA VAL A 127 11.89 -11.86 6.79
C VAL A 127 12.48 -13.22 7.18
N GLY A 128 13.44 -13.74 6.39
CA GLY A 128 14.14 -14.98 6.71
C GLY A 128 14.93 -14.92 8.02
N LEU A 129 15.55 -13.77 8.31
CA LEU A 129 16.32 -13.55 9.57
C LEU A 129 15.41 -13.32 10.78
N LEU A 130 14.33 -12.53 10.63
CA LEU A 130 13.42 -12.19 11.72
C LEU A 130 12.39 -13.28 12.00
N GLY A 131 12.22 -14.21 11.08
CA GLY A 131 11.19 -15.24 11.13
C GLY A 131 9.88 -14.84 10.45
N ILE A 132 9.06 -15.85 10.13
CA ILE A 132 7.79 -15.69 9.40
C ILE A 132 6.73 -15.15 10.37
N ASN A 133 6.44 -13.86 10.26
CA ASN A 133 5.38 -13.19 11.03
C ASN A 133 4.91 -11.95 10.26
N VAL A 134 3.63 -11.64 10.36
CA VAL A 134 3.01 -10.47 9.71
C VAL A 134 3.72 -9.16 10.10
N GLN A 135 4.10 -9.01 11.37
CA GLN A 135 4.84 -7.83 11.84
C GLN A 135 6.20 -7.71 11.16
N ASN A 136 6.93 -8.82 11.00
CA ASN A 136 8.23 -8.84 10.35
C ASN A 136 8.13 -8.50 8.86
N VAL A 137 7.03 -8.88 8.20
CA VAL A 137 6.73 -8.48 6.81
C VAL A 137 6.57 -6.96 6.70
N ILE A 138 5.81 -6.34 7.61
CA ILE A 138 5.65 -4.88 7.63
C ILE A 138 7.00 -4.21 7.87
N ILE A 139 7.75 -4.64 8.89
CA ILE A 139 9.06 -4.09 9.23
C ILE A 139 10.02 -4.20 8.05
N ALA A 140 10.11 -5.37 7.41
CA ALA A 140 10.99 -5.59 6.25
C ALA A 140 10.65 -4.65 5.09
N ASN A 141 9.37 -4.52 4.74
CA ASN A 141 8.94 -3.65 3.66
C ASN A 141 9.21 -2.16 3.98
N VAL A 142 8.89 -1.72 5.20
CA VAL A 142 9.18 -0.34 5.66
C VAL A 142 10.67 -0.09 5.64
N PHE A 143 11.48 -0.99 6.22
CA PHE A 143 12.93 -0.86 6.32
C PHE A 143 13.63 -0.76 4.96
N ILE A 144 13.05 -1.32 3.91
CA ILE A 144 13.66 -1.31 2.58
C ILE A 144 13.13 -0.15 1.73
N LYS A 145 11.83 0.09 1.76
CA LYS A 145 11.17 1.06 0.87
C LYS A 145 11.37 2.52 1.29
N TRP A 146 11.64 2.82 2.57
CA TRP A 146 11.83 4.19 3.07
C TRP A 146 12.92 4.96 2.31
N ALA A 147 13.99 4.25 1.87
CA ALA A 147 15.11 4.86 1.17
C ALA A 147 14.70 5.54 -0.13
N TRP A 148 13.81 4.90 -0.89
CA TRP A 148 13.25 5.48 -2.11
C TRP A 148 12.44 6.75 -1.80
N TYR A 149 11.59 6.71 -0.78
CA TYR A 149 10.82 7.88 -0.33
C TYR A 149 11.72 9.01 0.15
N ALA A 150 12.73 8.70 0.95
CA ALA A 150 13.68 9.70 1.45
C ALA A 150 14.37 10.44 0.29
N ARG A 151 14.76 9.72 -0.78
CA ARG A 151 15.37 10.31 -1.98
C ARG A 151 14.40 11.22 -2.72
N MET A 152 13.17 10.77 -2.95
CA MET A 152 12.14 11.55 -3.66
C MET A 152 11.76 12.81 -2.88
N ILE A 153 11.52 12.66 -1.57
CA ILE A 153 11.14 13.78 -0.70
C ILE A 153 12.26 14.79 -0.56
N ARG A 154 13.53 14.34 -0.42
CA ARG A 154 14.69 15.22 -0.42
C ARG A 154 14.70 16.10 -1.66
N THR A 155 14.48 15.53 -2.85
CA THR A 155 14.46 16.28 -4.11
C THR A 155 13.37 17.35 -4.12
N GLY A 156 12.16 17.02 -3.70
CA GLY A 156 11.06 17.98 -3.54
C GLY A 156 11.38 19.08 -2.54
N VAL A 157 11.91 18.73 -1.36
CA VAL A 157 12.31 19.68 -0.32
C VAL A 157 13.36 20.67 -0.84
N MET A 158 14.35 20.22 -1.60
CA MET A 158 15.38 21.09 -2.19
C MET A 158 14.77 22.11 -3.15
N GLN A 159 13.80 21.71 -3.98
CA GLN A 159 13.11 22.62 -4.91
C GLN A 159 12.30 23.68 -4.17
N TYR A 160 11.55 23.29 -3.11
CA TYR A 160 10.75 24.25 -2.33
C TYR A 160 11.59 25.16 -1.45
N ARG A 161 12.73 24.67 -0.92
CA ARG A 161 13.65 25.48 -0.09
C ARG A 161 14.17 26.72 -0.78
N GLU A 162 14.32 26.69 -2.12
CA GLU A 162 14.82 27.80 -2.92
C GLU A 162 13.73 28.78 -3.36
N ARG A 163 12.46 28.53 -2.99
CA ARG A 163 11.34 29.43 -3.31
C ARG A 163 11.41 30.73 -2.52
N ASN A 164 11.00 31.82 -3.14
CA ASN A 164 11.07 33.17 -2.58
C ASN A 164 10.39 33.29 -1.21
N PHE A 165 9.27 32.62 -0.99
CA PHE A 165 8.55 32.68 0.30
C PHE A 165 9.33 32.01 1.45
N ILE A 166 10.10 30.96 1.18
CA ILE A 166 10.99 30.33 2.17
C ILE A 166 12.19 31.24 2.47
N GLN A 167 12.80 31.80 1.40
CA GLN A 167 13.90 32.74 1.55
C GLN A 167 13.48 33.98 2.35
N PHE A 168 12.31 34.53 2.04
CA PHE A 168 11.73 35.66 2.80
C PHE A 168 11.54 35.31 4.29
N SER A 169 10.98 34.14 4.58
CA SER A 169 10.77 33.69 5.96
C SER A 169 12.08 33.61 6.76
N ARG A 170 13.20 33.22 6.10
CA ARG A 170 14.53 33.22 6.70
C ARG A 170 15.04 34.63 6.93
N CYS A 171 14.89 35.54 5.95
CA CYS A 171 15.32 36.93 6.06
C CYS A 171 14.64 37.66 7.24
N VAL A 172 13.38 37.34 7.49
CA VAL A 172 12.59 37.90 8.62
C VAL A 172 12.93 37.23 9.96
N GLY A 173 13.82 36.22 9.97
CA GLY A 173 14.27 35.53 11.19
C GLY A 173 13.28 34.53 11.77
N MET A 174 12.39 33.95 10.93
CA MET A 174 11.49 32.89 11.39
C MET A 174 12.27 31.66 11.83
N PRO A 175 11.87 31.01 12.95
CA PRO A 175 12.57 29.80 13.43
C PRO A 175 12.42 28.65 12.45
N GLU A 176 13.49 27.85 12.30
CA GLU A 176 13.59 26.73 11.34
C GLU A 176 12.40 25.74 11.46
N ARG A 177 11.96 25.43 12.69
CA ARG A 177 10.78 24.58 12.95
C ARG A 177 9.49 25.16 12.31
N PHE A 178 9.32 26.49 12.33
CA PHE A 178 8.18 27.14 11.73
C PHE A 178 8.21 26.99 10.20
N ILE A 179 9.38 27.22 9.60
CA ILE A 179 9.58 27.07 8.14
C ILE A 179 9.30 25.62 7.71
N LEU A 180 9.81 24.64 8.47
CA LEU A 180 9.61 23.21 8.19
C LEU A 180 8.14 22.81 8.23
N PHE A 181 7.45 23.09 9.36
CA PHE A 181 6.10 22.57 9.58
C PHE A 181 4.99 23.44 8.94
N ARG A 182 5.21 24.76 8.81
CA ARG A 182 4.19 25.67 8.32
C ARG A 182 4.30 25.99 6.83
N HIS A 183 5.47 25.90 6.26
CA HIS A 183 5.72 26.22 4.85
C HIS A 183 6.13 25.00 4.03
N LEU A 184 7.18 24.30 4.43
CA LEU A 184 7.78 23.25 3.62
C LEU A 184 6.91 21.98 3.61
N LEU A 185 6.54 21.46 4.78
CA LEU A 185 5.74 20.24 4.88
C LEU A 185 4.40 20.34 4.15
N PRO A 186 3.61 21.43 4.30
CA PRO A 186 2.39 21.57 3.52
C PRO A 186 2.62 21.67 2.01
N SER A 187 3.77 22.20 1.57
CA SER A 187 4.08 22.33 0.14
C SER A 187 4.37 20.98 -0.53
N ILE A 188 4.91 20.01 0.20
CA ILE A 188 5.20 18.68 -0.32
C ILE A 188 4.08 17.65 -0.10
N THR A 189 3.04 18.00 0.70
CA THR A 189 1.96 17.04 1.02
C THR A 189 1.18 16.60 -0.21
N SER A 190 0.99 17.46 -1.21
CA SER A 190 0.32 17.10 -2.47
C SER A 190 1.09 16.01 -3.21
N ASP A 191 2.41 16.17 -3.34
CA ASP A 191 3.28 15.22 -4.00
C ASP A 191 3.31 13.90 -3.22
N LEU A 192 3.37 13.97 -1.88
CA LEU A 192 3.31 12.81 -1.00
C LEU A 192 1.99 12.05 -1.12
N ALA A 193 0.86 12.76 -1.20
CA ALA A 193 -0.45 12.13 -1.32
C ALA A 193 -0.59 11.33 -2.63
N VAL A 194 -0.07 11.89 -3.74
CA VAL A 194 -0.03 11.19 -5.03
C VAL A 194 0.85 9.96 -4.97
N LEU A 195 2.08 10.09 -4.47
CA LEU A 195 3.01 8.97 -4.33
C LEU A 195 2.43 7.88 -3.41
N ALA A 196 1.80 8.29 -2.30
CA ALA A 196 1.16 7.39 -1.36
C ALA A 196 0.05 6.55 -2.02
N SER A 197 -0.82 7.19 -2.78
CA SER A 197 -1.95 6.49 -3.41
C SER A 197 -1.49 5.46 -4.45
N LEU A 198 -0.48 5.77 -5.27
CA LEU A 198 0.12 4.83 -6.22
C LEU A 198 0.82 3.66 -5.51
N ASP A 199 1.52 3.94 -4.42
CA ASP A 199 2.30 2.92 -3.71
C ASP A 199 1.47 1.97 -2.83
N VAL A 200 0.22 2.29 -2.52
CA VAL A 200 -0.69 1.29 -1.90
C VAL A 200 -0.84 0.07 -2.79
N GLY A 201 -1.02 0.27 -4.10
CA GLY A 201 -1.08 -0.82 -5.07
C GLY A 201 0.19 -1.68 -5.06
N TRP A 202 1.36 -1.03 -5.03
CA TRP A 202 2.64 -1.74 -4.90
C TRP A 202 2.73 -2.52 -3.58
N ALA A 203 2.32 -1.94 -2.45
CA ALA A 203 2.34 -2.60 -1.15
C ALA A 203 1.43 -3.84 -1.11
N ILE A 204 0.23 -3.75 -1.71
CA ILE A 204 -0.69 -4.89 -1.85
C ILE A 204 0.00 -6.03 -2.60
N ILE A 205 0.59 -5.76 -3.78
CA ILE A 205 1.27 -6.77 -4.58
C ILE A 205 2.42 -7.40 -3.80
N ASN A 206 3.25 -6.60 -3.12
CA ASN A 206 4.41 -7.10 -2.36
C ASN A 206 3.99 -8.00 -1.20
N ILE A 207 3.02 -7.57 -0.39
CA ILE A 207 2.54 -8.35 0.76
C ILE A 207 1.87 -9.63 0.28
N SER A 208 1.01 -9.54 -0.75
CA SER A 208 0.36 -10.72 -1.33
C SER A 208 1.38 -11.69 -1.96
N THR A 209 2.46 -11.19 -2.57
CA THR A 209 3.56 -12.04 -3.08
C THR A 209 4.29 -12.75 -1.95
N LEU A 210 4.60 -12.06 -0.86
CA LEU A 210 5.21 -12.69 0.33
C LEU A 210 4.30 -13.74 0.95
N SER A 211 3.01 -13.44 1.06
CA SER A 211 2.00 -14.39 1.56
C SER A 211 1.86 -15.60 0.62
N PHE A 212 1.86 -15.37 -0.70
CA PHE A 212 1.85 -16.43 -1.71
C PHE A 212 3.06 -17.35 -1.65
N LEU A 213 4.23 -16.80 -1.28
CA LEU A 213 5.45 -17.59 -1.08
C LEU A 213 5.53 -18.24 0.30
N GLY A 214 4.51 -18.05 1.16
CA GLY A 214 4.47 -18.60 2.52
C GLY A 214 5.31 -17.83 3.54
N LEU A 215 5.78 -16.62 3.19
CA LEU A 215 6.59 -15.76 4.06
C LEU A 215 5.78 -14.64 4.73
N GLY A 216 4.52 -14.46 4.30
CA GLY A 216 3.63 -13.40 4.78
C GLY A 216 2.61 -13.89 5.79
N VAL A 217 1.34 -13.54 5.53
CA VAL A 217 0.20 -13.98 6.33
C VAL A 217 0.04 -15.49 6.22
N GLN A 218 -0.18 -16.13 7.36
CA GLN A 218 -0.33 -17.58 7.45
C GLN A 218 -1.78 -17.99 7.58
N ALA A 219 -2.11 -19.19 7.10
CA ALA A 219 -3.37 -19.85 7.36
C ALA A 219 -3.62 -19.92 8.90
N PRO A 220 -4.87 -19.85 9.36
CA PRO A 220 -6.12 -19.83 8.60
C PRO A 220 -6.59 -18.44 8.16
N THR A 221 -5.83 -17.37 8.40
CA THR A 221 -6.24 -15.99 8.12
C THR A 221 -6.53 -15.78 6.63
N PRO A 222 -7.73 -15.31 6.27
CA PRO A 222 -8.14 -15.17 4.88
C PRO A 222 -7.55 -13.90 4.23
N GLU A 223 -6.23 -13.83 4.03
CA GLU A 223 -5.55 -12.80 3.23
C GLU A 223 -5.43 -13.29 1.78
N TRP A 224 -5.62 -12.42 0.80
CA TRP A 224 -5.74 -12.85 -0.60
C TRP A 224 -4.48 -13.52 -1.17
N GLY A 225 -3.28 -13.08 -0.77
CA GLY A 225 -2.02 -13.76 -1.12
C GLY A 225 -1.87 -15.12 -0.44
N ALA A 226 -2.30 -15.25 0.81
CA ALA A 226 -2.35 -16.52 1.53
C ALA A 226 -3.38 -17.48 0.92
N MET A 227 -4.53 -16.97 0.47
CA MET A 227 -5.51 -17.76 -0.28
C MET A 227 -4.94 -18.29 -1.60
N LEU A 228 -4.13 -17.49 -2.30
CA LEU A 228 -3.41 -17.95 -3.50
C LEU A 228 -2.37 -19.02 -3.16
N ASN A 229 -1.68 -18.91 -2.03
CA ASN A 229 -0.72 -19.94 -1.59
C ASN A 229 -1.42 -21.27 -1.31
N GLU A 230 -2.54 -21.26 -0.60
CA GLU A 230 -3.36 -22.45 -0.36
C GLU A 230 -3.88 -23.05 -1.68
N ALA A 231 -4.35 -22.20 -2.61
CA ALA A 231 -4.83 -22.64 -3.92
C ALA A 231 -3.74 -23.22 -4.82
N LYS A 232 -2.47 -22.85 -4.62
CA LYS A 232 -1.33 -23.38 -5.37
C LYS A 232 -1.17 -24.89 -5.22
N GLU A 233 -1.45 -25.43 -4.04
CA GLU A 233 -1.34 -26.87 -3.75
C GLU A 233 -2.33 -27.72 -4.55
N VAL A 234 -3.44 -27.10 -4.95
CA VAL A 234 -4.52 -27.76 -5.70
C VAL A 234 -4.66 -27.26 -7.15
N LEU A 235 -3.66 -26.54 -7.65
CA LEU A 235 -3.68 -25.88 -8.96
C LEU A 235 -3.94 -26.86 -10.12
N THR A 236 -3.39 -28.07 -10.06
CA THR A 236 -3.53 -29.10 -11.11
C THR A 236 -4.93 -29.72 -11.12
N SER A 237 -5.59 -29.81 -9.98
CA SER A 237 -6.92 -30.43 -9.86
C SER A 237 -8.06 -29.39 -9.88
N ASN A 238 -7.85 -28.23 -9.28
CA ASN A 238 -8.87 -27.17 -9.14
C ASN A 238 -8.28 -25.77 -9.38
N PRO A 239 -7.88 -25.43 -10.64
CA PRO A 239 -7.24 -24.15 -10.97
C PRO A 239 -8.13 -22.94 -10.70
N THR A 240 -9.44 -23.11 -10.67
CA THR A 240 -10.43 -22.07 -10.42
C THR A 240 -10.31 -21.42 -9.03
N GLN A 241 -9.69 -22.11 -8.06
CA GLN A 241 -9.47 -21.61 -6.71
C GLN A 241 -8.57 -20.36 -6.68
N MET A 242 -7.67 -20.19 -7.67
CA MET A 242 -6.80 -19.01 -7.75
C MET A 242 -7.48 -17.79 -8.38
N ILE A 243 -8.57 -18.01 -9.16
CA ILE A 243 -9.19 -16.94 -9.97
C ILE A 243 -9.76 -15.84 -9.06
N ALA A 244 -10.54 -16.22 -8.06
CA ALA A 244 -11.23 -15.25 -7.21
C ALA A 244 -10.28 -14.33 -6.42
N PRO A 245 -9.29 -14.83 -5.65
CA PRO A 245 -8.33 -13.98 -4.95
C PRO A 245 -7.40 -13.22 -5.93
N GLY A 246 -7.03 -13.83 -7.06
CA GLY A 246 -6.23 -13.16 -8.07
C GLY A 246 -6.94 -11.95 -8.69
N ILE A 247 -8.19 -12.09 -9.09
CA ILE A 247 -9.01 -10.97 -9.60
C ILE A 247 -9.20 -9.89 -8.52
N ALA A 248 -9.42 -10.28 -7.27
CA ALA A 248 -9.59 -9.34 -6.17
C ALA A 248 -8.33 -8.46 -5.97
N ILE A 249 -7.13 -9.06 -5.99
CA ILE A 249 -5.86 -8.32 -5.92
C ILE A 249 -5.73 -7.36 -7.10
N VAL A 250 -5.92 -7.85 -8.33
CA VAL A 250 -5.80 -7.02 -9.55
C VAL A 250 -6.78 -5.87 -9.52
N ALA A 251 -8.05 -6.12 -9.19
CA ALA A 251 -9.08 -5.09 -9.13
C ALA A 251 -8.72 -3.99 -8.10
N LEU A 252 -8.28 -4.39 -6.90
CA LEU A 252 -7.92 -3.43 -5.86
C LEU A 252 -6.69 -2.61 -6.25
N VAL A 253 -5.66 -3.24 -6.81
CA VAL A 253 -4.44 -2.56 -7.29
C VAL A 253 -4.77 -1.58 -8.42
N CYS A 254 -5.59 -1.97 -9.39
CA CYS A 254 -6.05 -1.09 -10.46
C CYS A 254 -6.81 0.12 -9.90
N CYS A 255 -7.69 -0.07 -8.92
CA CYS A 255 -8.41 1.02 -8.29
C CYS A 255 -7.46 2.01 -7.61
N PHE A 256 -6.45 1.55 -6.87
CA PHE A 256 -5.48 2.44 -6.23
C PHE A 256 -4.60 3.17 -7.25
N ASN A 257 -4.16 2.52 -8.31
CA ASN A 257 -3.38 3.16 -9.37
C ASN A 257 -4.19 4.25 -10.08
N LEU A 258 -5.42 3.93 -10.51
CA LEU A 258 -6.31 4.92 -11.14
C LEU A 258 -6.67 6.08 -10.19
N MET A 259 -6.83 5.80 -8.89
CA MET A 259 -7.05 6.83 -7.88
C MET A 259 -5.82 7.74 -7.75
N GLY A 260 -4.61 7.17 -7.76
CA GLY A 260 -3.36 7.91 -7.71
C GLY A 260 -3.16 8.81 -8.92
N ASP A 261 -3.41 8.31 -10.11
CA ASP A 261 -3.35 9.10 -11.35
C ASP A 261 -4.38 10.24 -11.34
N ALA A 262 -5.62 9.93 -10.96
CA ALA A 262 -6.67 10.94 -10.86
C ALA A 262 -6.38 12.01 -9.78
N LEU A 263 -5.74 11.62 -8.67
CA LEU A 263 -5.29 12.56 -7.64
C LEU A 263 -4.16 13.45 -8.15
N ARG A 264 -3.24 12.89 -8.94
CA ARG A 264 -2.15 13.64 -9.60
C ARG A 264 -2.71 14.70 -10.54
N ASP A 265 -3.67 14.34 -11.40
CA ASP A 265 -4.30 15.28 -12.34
C ASP A 265 -4.99 16.44 -11.62
N VAL A 266 -5.68 16.16 -10.51
CA VAL A 266 -6.37 17.18 -9.71
C VAL A 266 -5.40 18.11 -8.97
N LEU A 267 -4.25 17.58 -8.55
CA LEU A 267 -3.25 18.31 -7.76
C LEU A 267 -2.19 19.00 -8.62
N ASP A 268 -2.08 18.71 -9.94
CA ASP A 268 -1.11 19.35 -10.83
C ASP A 268 -1.47 20.84 -11.05
N PRO A 269 -0.58 21.78 -10.68
CA PRO A 269 -0.83 23.21 -10.85
C PRO A 269 -0.84 23.65 -12.32
N LYS A 270 -0.27 22.87 -13.25
CA LYS A 270 -0.14 23.26 -14.66
C LYS A 270 -1.47 23.22 -15.42
N GLU A 271 -2.45 22.46 -14.98
CA GLU A 271 -3.78 22.46 -15.54
C GLU A 271 -4.68 23.61 -15.03
N VAL A 272 -4.14 24.46 -14.16
CA VAL A 272 -4.87 25.63 -13.61
C VAL A 272 -5.09 26.72 -14.68
N ASN A 273 -4.32 26.72 -15.77
CA ASN A 273 -4.28 27.80 -16.78
C ASN A 273 -4.85 27.39 -18.16
N LYS A 274 -5.61 26.31 -18.23
CA LYS A 274 -6.45 25.97 -19.38
C LYS A 274 -7.92 26.03 -18.99
#